data_c5a27d3b2ce2c84d21c746447d3e2c0d
#
_entry.id   c5a27d3b2ce2c84d21c746447d3e2c0d
#
_cell.length_a   1.000
_cell.length_b   1.000
_cell.length_c   1.000
_cell.angle_alpha   90.00
_cell.angle_beta   90.00
_cell.angle_gamma   90.00
#
_symmetry.space_group_name_H-M   'P 1'
#
loop_
_entity.id
_entity.type
_entity.pdbx_description
1 polymer ?
#
loop_
_entity_poly.entity_id
_entity_poly.type
_entity_poly.pdbx_seq_one_letter_code
_entity_poly.pdbx_strand_id
1 'polypeptide(L)'
;MAYTHKGGDKSGVPVASNALLKTVPPTPLLNRFTGQVTRAKMPGEILDGLDEFASKLLPINVLGVGRIPKRTSDWRSIQLGIDVFLHSSAPVEWWNEYAAKAAHGYDPGIMMAKCSLVAYTWTETMRMLEPVGVDRWPYELALKYGIRDALTCCVGQRWLVAYWSRQVLCNVLTDPLRMLLIAAAGFAALRLEQVIGDDPRQVGNRPRITPRELAVLRLVSLGNPTKKIAQLLSIGEETVRTHLKKVEAKLGVRNRAHAAAEAVRQQLIP
;
A
#
# COMPACT_ATOMS: atom_id res chain seq x y z
N MET A 1 34.12 -27.38 44.33
CA MET A 1 34.75 -27.78 43.05
C MET A 1 34.45 -26.72 42.03
N ALA A 2 35.46 -25.99 41.67
CA ALA A 2 35.39 -24.90 40.70
C ALA A 2 35.56 -25.48 39.28
N TYR A 3 34.75 -25.09 38.34
CA TYR A 3 35.01 -25.25 36.90
C TYR A 3 35.19 -23.89 36.27
N THR A 4 36.46 -23.56 36.02
CA THR A 4 36.88 -22.50 35.13
C THR A 4 36.81 -23.00 33.69
N HIS A 5 36.07 -22.33 32.83
CA HIS A 5 36.23 -22.45 31.37
C HIS A 5 36.69 -21.13 30.81
N LYS A 6 37.96 -21.06 30.45
CA LYS A 6 38.56 -20.13 29.49
C LYS A 6 38.31 -20.68 28.09
N GLY A 7 37.86 -19.84 27.19
CA GLY A 7 37.78 -20.12 25.76
C GLY A 7 37.33 -18.89 25.03
N GLY A 8 38.29 -18.02 24.65
CA GLY A 8 38.02 -16.92 23.80
C GLY A 8 37.81 -17.39 22.37
N ASP A 9 36.82 -16.88 21.73
CA ASP A 9 36.79 -16.81 20.26
C ASP A 9 36.54 -15.38 19.83
N LYS A 10 37.58 -14.82 19.24
CA LYS A 10 37.60 -13.53 18.61
C LYS A 10 37.30 -13.75 17.12
N SER A 11 36.07 -13.93 16.73
CA SER A 11 35.68 -13.74 15.33
C SER A 11 35.05 -12.35 15.17
N GLY A 12 35.92 -11.37 14.93
CA GLY A 12 35.53 -10.03 14.54
C GLY A 12 34.91 -10.06 13.16
N VAL A 13 33.60 -10.12 13.10
CA VAL A 13 32.85 -9.73 11.89
C VAL A 13 32.93 -8.20 11.80
N PRO A 14 33.45 -7.62 10.73
CA PRO A 14 33.49 -6.17 10.61
C PRO A 14 32.06 -5.63 10.50
N VAL A 15 31.65 -4.85 11.50
CA VAL A 15 30.45 -4.06 11.49
C VAL A 15 30.64 -2.92 10.48
N ALA A 16 30.40 -3.22 9.21
CA ALA A 16 30.52 -2.27 8.10
C ALA A 16 29.36 -1.25 8.04
N SER A 17 28.53 -1.19 9.09
CA SER A 17 27.23 -0.52 9.03
C SER A 17 27.18 0.92 9.54
N ASN A 18 28.21 1.44 10.21
CA ASN A 18 28.14 2.78 10.82
C ASN A 18 28.77 3.92 10.00
N ALA A 19 29.42 3.62 8.89
CA ALA A 19 30.08 4.64 8.09
C ALA A 19 29.13 5.42 7.15
N LEU A 20 28.08 4.79 6.68
CA LEU A 20 27.12 5.40 5.73
C LEU A 20 26.17 6.42 6.39
N LEU A 21 25.86 6.26 7.67
CA LEU A 21 25.00 7.22 8.40
C LEU A 21 25.75 8.53 8.78
N LYS A 22 27.07 8.59 8.62
CA LYS A 22 27.87 9.76 8.99
C LYS A 22 27.99 10.81 7.87
N THR A 23 27.56 10.55 6.64
CA THR A 23 27.86 11.41 5.50
C THR A 23 26.75 12.34 5.07
N VAL A 24 25.47 12.08 5.42
CA VAL A 24 24.36 13.02 5.17
C VAL A 24 23.41 12.98 6.36
N PRO A 25 23.20 14.08 7.06
CA PRO A 25 22.17 14.14 8.11
C PRO A 25 20.82 13.76 7.50
N PRO A 26 20.06 12.82 8.06
CA PRO A 26 18.76 12.38 7.49
C PRO A 26 17.75 13.53 7.34
N THR A 27 17.87 14.58 8.14
CA THR A 27 16.98 15.73 8.14
C THR A 27 16.97 16.55 6.84
N PRO A 28 18.11 16.96 6.24
CA PRO A 28 18.09 17.67 4.97
C PRO A 28 17.54 16.83 3.81
N LEU A 29 17.86 15.54 3.79
CA LEU A 29 17.37 14.62 2.77
C LEU A 29 15.86 14.44 2.90
N LEU A 30 15.34 14.30 4.11
CA LEU A 30 13.92 14.19 4.37
C LEU A 30 13.18 15.48 4.02
N ASN A 31 13.72 16.65 4.36
CA ASN A 31 13.13 17.95 4.01
C ASN A 31 13.05 18.15 2.49
N ARG A 32 14.10 17.74 1.77
CA ARG A 32 14.10 17.79 0.30
C ARG A 32 13.02 16.88 -0.27
N PHE A 33 12.97 15.63 0.17
CA PHE A 33 11.98 14.65 -0.24
C PHE A 33 10.55 15.15 0.01
N THR A 34 10.23 15.57 1.24
CA THR A 34 8.89 16.07 1.57
C THR A 34 8.52 17.29 0.75
N GLY A 35 9.47 18.20 0.51
CA GLY A 35 9.26 19.38 -0.33
C GLY A 35 9.01 19.04 -1.81
N GLN A 36 9.69 18.05 -2.38
CA GLN A 36 9.46 17.57 -3.75
C GLN A 36 8.08 16.93 -3.86
N VAL A 37 7.80 15.96 -3.00
CA VAL A 37 6.53 15.20 -3.02
C VAL A 37 5.32 16.09 -2.76
N THR A 38 5.42 17.07 -1.86
CA THR A 38 4.32 18.01 -1.60
C THR A 38 3.95 18.84 -2.83
N ARG A 39 4.94 19.25 -3.62
CA ARG A 39 4.73 20.06 -4.84
C ARG A 39 4.36 19.25 -6.06
N ALA A 40 4.56 17.94 -6.04
CA ALA A 40 4.28 17.04 -7.16
C ALA A 40 2.80 17.09 -7.57
N LYS A 41 2.56 17.17 -8.86
CA LYS A 41 1.22 17.21 -9.47
C LYS A 41 0.86 15.93 -10.21
N MET A 42 1.86 15.13 -10.54
CA MET A 42 1.71 13.88 -11.27
C MET A 42 2.27 12.71 -10.44
N PRO A 43 1.69 11.50 -10.58
CA PRO A 43 2.19 10.31 -9.89
C PRO A 43 3.68 10.05 -10.11
N GLY A 44 4.17 10.24 -11.35
CA GLY A 44 5.59 10.05 -11.68
C GLY A 44 6.53 10.93 -10.86
N GLU A 45 6.21 12.22 -10.66
CA GLU A 45 7.00 13.15 -9.87
C GLU A 45 7.11 12.72 -8.39
N ILE A 46 6.07 12.07 -7.87
CA ILE A 46 6.06 11.52 -6.52
C ILE A 46 7.01 10.32 -6.42
N LEU A 47 6.97 9.44 -7.43
CA LEU A 47 7.84 8.27 -7.50
C LEU A 47 9.30 8.68 -7.70
N ASP A 48 9.58 9.68 -8.54
CA ASP A 48 10.93 10.23 -8.74
C ASP A 48 11.51 10.77 -7.43
N GLY A 49 10.72 11.54 -6.68
CA GLY A 49 11.12 12.06 -5.37
C GLY A 49 11.38 10.95 -4.34
N LEU A 50 10.55 9.90 -4.36
CA LEU A 50 10.71 8.75 -3.48
C LEU A 50 11.95 7.91 -3.85
N ASP A 51 12.22 7.74 -5.14
CA ASP A 51 13.39 7.02 -5.64
C ASP A 51 14.70 7.76 -5.33
N GLU A 52 14.73 9.07 -5.56
CA GLU A 52 15.88 9.90 -5.18
C GLU A 52 16.18 9.81 -3.67
N PHE A 53 15.13 9.78 -2.85
CA PHE A 53 15.28 9.62 -1.41
C PHE A 53 15.82 8.24 -1.04
N ALA A 54 15.21 7.18 -1.55
CA ALA A 54 15.54 5.80 -1.21
C ALA A 54 16.95 5.40 -1.68
N SER A 55 17.30 5.75 -2.92
CA SER A 55 18.61 5.44 -3.52
C SER A 55 19.79 6.11 -2.84
N LYS A 56 19.57 7.24 -2.16
CA LYS A 56 20.59 7.91 -1.32
C LYS A 56 20.79 7.25 0.05
N LEU A 57 19.83 6.45 0.51
CA LEU A 57 19.90 5.74 1.79
C LEU A 57 20.49 4.35 1.65
N LEU A 58 20.10 3.63 0.61
CA LEU A 58 20.46 2.23 0.37
C LEU A 58 20.58 1.97 -1.14
N PRO A 59 21.23 0.88 -1.56
CA PRO A 59 21.26 0.45 -2.96
C PRO A 59 19.89 -0.17 -3.37
N ILE A 60 18.86 0.65 -3.31
CA ILE A 60 17.48 0.30 -3.65
C ILE A 60 16.90 1.37 -4.57
N ASN A 61 15.91 0.96 -5.36
CA ASN A 61 15.12 1.86 -6.20
C ASN A 61 13.64 1.61 -5.97
N VAL A 62 12.82 2.59 -6.27
CA VAL A 62 11.37 2.40 -6.25
C VAL A 62 10.98 1.46 -7.38
N LEU A 63 10.27 0.39 -7.05
CA LEU A 63 9.62 -0.47 -8.05
C LEU A 63 8.35 0.20 -8.54
N GLY A 64 7.51 0.58 -7.58
CA GLY A 64 6.25 1.24 -7.86
C GLY A 64 5.36 1.33 -6.64
N VAL A 65 4.20 1.91 -6.86
CA VAL A 65 3.13 2.05 -5.88
C VAL A 65 1.83 1.53 -6.49
N GLY A 66 1.10 0.71 -5.75
CA GLY A 66 -0.16 0.15 -6.22
C GLY A 66 -1.21 0.06 -5.13
N ARG A 67 -2.48 0.03 -5.52
CA ARG A 67 -3.55 -0.28 -4.58
C ARG A 67 -3.57 -1.76 -4.26
N ILE A 68 -3.73 -2.08 -2.98
CA ILE A 68 -3.90 -3.47 -2.53
C ILE A 68 -5.29 -3.95 -2.98
N PRO A 69 -5.38 -5.01 -3.81
CA PRO A 69 -6.65 -5.54 -4.30
C PRO A 69 -7.50 -6.05 -3.14
N LYS A 70 -8.74 -5.58 -3.02
CA LYS A 70 -9.66 -6.02 -1.96
C LYS A 70 -10.24 -7.42 -2.23
N ARG A 71 -10.50 -7.74 -3.50
CA ARG A 71 -11.09 -9.01 -3.95
C ARG A 71 -10.20 -9.67 -5.01
N THR A 72 -10.36 -10.96 -5.17
CA THR A 72 -9.68 -11.71 -6.24
C THR A 72 -10.06 -11.19 -7.63
N SER A 73 -11.30 -10.71 -7.83
CA SER A 73 -11.72 -10.06 -9.08
C SER A 73 -10.97 -8.78 -9.41
N ASP A 74 -10.40 -8.11 -8.40
CA ASP A 74 -9.72 -6.84 -8.56
C ASP A 74 -8.28 -7.02 -9.10
N TRP A 75 -7.81 -8.26 -9.25
CA TRP A 75 -6.52 -8.59 -9.88
C TRP A 75 -6.44 -8.15 -11.35
N ARG A 76 -7.57 -8.05 -12.03
CA ARG A 76 -7.63 -7.42 -13.35
C ARG A 76 -7.15 -5.98 -13.35
N SER A 77 -7.35 -5.26 -12.26
CA SER A 77 -6.87 -3.88 -12.12
C SER A 77 -5.35 -3.81 -12.15
N ILE A 78 -4.67 -4.77 -11.55
CA ILE A 78 -3.20 -4.88 -11.59
C ILE A 78 -2.74 -5.18 -13.01
N GLN A 79 -3.36 -6.14 -13.69
CA GLN A 79 -3.04 -6.51 -15.07
C GLN A 79 -3.22 -5.33 -16.04
N LEU A 80 -4.26 -4.51 -15.83
CA LEU A 80 -4.53 -3.34 -16.65
C LEU A 80 -3.71 -2.11 -16.24
N GLY A 81 -2.88 -2.22 -15.19
CA GLY A 81 -2.14 -1.09 -14.63
C GLY A 81 -3.03 -0.02 -13.99
N ILE A 82 -4.28 -0.36 -13.65
CA ILE A 82 -5.21 0.56 -12.99
C ILE A 82 -4.79 0.71 -11.54
N ASP A 83 -4.58 1.97 -11.10
CA ASP A 83 -4.08 2.28 -9.75
C ASP A 83 -2.71 1.63 -9.42
N VAL A 84 -1.92 1.32 -10.43
CA VAL A 84 -0.52 0.86 -10.30
C VAL A 84 0.37 1.84 -11.05
N PHE A 85 1.34 2.40 -10.36
CA PHE A 85 2.28 3.38 -10.87
C PHE A 85 3.69 2.80 -10.72
N LEU A 86 4.32 2.51 -11.84
CA LEU A 86 5.70 2.02 -11.87
C LEU A 86 6.66 3.17 -11.99
N HIS A 87 7.78 3.07 -11.29
CA HIS A 87 8.89 3.99 -11.48
C HIS A 87 9.68 3.61 -12.74
N SER A 88 10.29 4.60 -13.39
CA SER A 88 11.05 4.41 -14.63
C SER A 88 12.28 3.49 -14.49
N SER A 89 12.79 3.30 -13.26
CA SER A 89 13.87 2.36 -12.96
C SER A 89 13.42 0.89 -12.86
N ALA A 90 12.11 0.64 -12.79
CA ALA A 90 11.59 -0.72 -12.72
C ALA A 90 11.83 -1.45 -14.06
N PRO A 91 12.24 -2.72 -14.04
CA PRO A 91 12.38 -3.51 -15.28
C PRO A 91 10.99 -3.73 -15.93
N VAL A 92 10.74 -3.05 -17.05
CA VAL A 92 9.43 -3.07 -17.74
C VAL A 92 9.07 -4.48 -18.22
N GLU A 93 10.06 -5.23 -18.67
CA GLU A 93 9.87 -6.61 -19.14
C GLU A 93 9.43 -7.53 -17.98
N TRP A 94 9.99 -7.33 -16.79
CA TRP A 94 9.55 -8.01 -15.58
C TRP A 94 8.09 -7.71 -15.29
N TRP A 95 7.71 -6.42 -15.34
CA TRP A 95 6.32 -6.03 -15.05
C TRP A 95 5.34 -6.64 -16.03
N ASN A 96 5.65 -6.63 -17.32
CA ASN A 96 4.77 -7.19 -18.36
C ASN A 96 4.52 -8.70 -18.13
N GLU A 97 5.58 -9.45 -17.81
CA GLU A 97 5.45 -10.88 -17.53
C GLU A 97 4.75 -11.13 -16.19
N TYR A 98 5.04 -10.31 -15.18
CA TYR A 98 4.38 -10.35 -13.87
C TYR A 98 2.87 -10.10 -14.00
N ALA A 99 2.47 -9.02 -14.66
CA ALA A 99 1.06 -8.65 -14.83
C ALA A 99 0.27 -9.73 -15.58
N ALA A 100 0.86 -10.34 -16.59
CA ALA A 100 0.25 -11.46 -17.32
C ALA A 100 0.02 -12.69 -16.43
N LYS A 101 0.98 -13.03 -15.57
CA LYS A 101 0.88 -14.17 -14.64
C LYS A 101 -0.04 -13.87 -13.45
N ALA A 102 0.03 -12.66 -12.88
CA ALA A 102 -0.76 -12.26 -11.72
C ALA A 102 -2.27 -12.31 -11.97
N ALA A 103 -2.72 -12.18 -13.20
CA ALA A 103 -4.12 -12.33 -13.58
C ALA A 103 -4.70 -13.73 -13.30
N HIS A 104 -3.84 -14.76 -13.27
CA HIS A 104 -4.21 -16.16 -13.13
C HIS A 104 -3.61 -16.80 -11.88
N GLY A 105 -2.77 -16.08 -11.15
CA GLY A 105 -1.97 -16.60 -10.07
C GLY A 105 -2.19 -15.93 -8.73
N TYR A 106 -1.79 -16.66 -7.71
CA TYR A 106 -1.73 -16.20 -6.34
C TYR A 106 -0.36 -15.55 -6.11
N ASP A 107 -0.31 -14.30 -5.67
CA ASP A 107 0.93 -13.65 -5.25
C ASP A 107 1.02 -13.61 -3.72
N PRO A 108 1.98 -14.37 -3.13
CA PRO A 108 2.18 -14.41 -1.68
C PRO A 108 2.51 -13.05 -1.10
N GLY A 109 3.27 -12.20 -1.82
CA GLY A 109 3.62 -10.86 -1.39
C GLY A 109 2.38 -9.98 -1.22
N ILE A 110 1.48 -9.97 -2.20
CA ILE A 110 0.23 -9.20 -2.08
C ILE A 110 -0.69 -9.77 -1.00
N MET A 111 -0.70 -11.09 -0.81
CA MET A 111 -1.47 -11.68 0.29
C MET A 111 -0.91 -11.27 1.64
N MET A 112 0.40 -11.23 1.80
CA MET A 112 1.03 -10.68 3.00
C MET A 112 0.65 -9.22 3.21
N ALA A 113 0.58 -8.40 2.13
CA ALA A 113 0.17 -7.02 2.21
C ALA A 113 -1.25 -6.81 2.76
N LYS A 114 -2.15 -7.77 2.55
CA LYS A 114 -3.51 -7.73 3.12
C LYS A 114 -3.55 -8.00 4.63
N CYS A 115 -2.59 -8.75 5.13
CA CYS A 115 -2.55 -9.22 6.52
C CYS A 115 -1.53 -8.48 7.37
N SER A 116 -0.50 -7.88 6.76
CA SER A 116 0.59 -7.25 7.48
C SER A 116 0.34 -5.76 7.71
N LEU A 117 0.63 -5.30 8.92
CA LEU A 117 0.68 -3.88 9.29
C LEU A 117 2.11 -3.33 9.23
N VAL A 118 3.10 -4.20 9.06
CA VAL A 118 4.52 -3.84 9.02
C VAL A 118 5.11 -4.11 7.65
N ALA A 119 6.13 -3.33 7.29
CA ALA A 119 6.88 -3.60 6.08
C ALA A 119 7.70 -4.88 6.20
N TYR A 120 7.78 -5.61 5.11
CA TYR A 120 8.53 -6.89 5.02
C TYR A 120 9.36 -6.93 3.75
N THR A 121 10.45 -7.68 3.79
CA THR A 121 11.22 -7.99 2.58
C THR A 121 10.69 -9.27 1.93
N TRP A 122 10.99 -9.44 0.66
CA TRP A 122 10.66 -10.68 -0.04
C TRP A 122 11.38 -11.88 0.59
N THR A 123 12.62 -11.70 1.00
CA THR A 123 13.38 -12.73 1.72
C THR A 123 12.69 -13.14 3.02
N GLU A 124 12.15 -12.18 3.80
CA GLU A 124 11.37 -12.47 5.01
C GLU A 124 10.08 -13.23 4.68
N THR A 125 9.35 -12.78 3.65
CA THR A 125 8.13 -13.45 3.20
C THR A 125 8.39 -14.90 2.81
N MET A 126 9.45 -15.16 2.04
CA MET A 126 9.78 -16.50 1.61
C MET A 126 10.09 -17.43 2.78
N ARG A 127 10.87 -16.95 3.78
CA ARG A 127 11.15 -17.74 5.00
C ARG A 127 9.88 -18.07 5.79
N MET A 128 8.95 -17.12 5.91
CA MET A 128 7.70 -17.31 6.65
C MET A 128 6.75 -18.28 5.94
N LEU A 129 6.74 -18.27 4.61
CA LEU A 129 5.80 -19.04 3.81
C LEU A 129 6.37 -20.38 3.30
N GLU A 130 7.66 -20.62 3.46
CA GLU A 130 8.32 -21.88 3.08
C GLU A 130 7.66 -23.13 3.69
N PRO A 131 7.30 -23.16 5.00
CA PRO A 131 6.66 -24.33 5.61
C PRO A 131 5.27 -24.64 5.08
N VAL A 132 4.58 -23.69 4.45
CA VAL A 132 3.22 -23.86 3.91
C VAL A 132 3.18 -24.14 2.41
N GLY A 133 4.35 -24.29 1.77
CA GLY A 133 4.44 -24.72 0.37
C GLY A 133 3.86 -23.71 -0.63
N VAL A 134 4.05 -22.42 -0.39
CA VAL A 134 3.52 -21.36 -1.24
C VAL A 134 4.28 -21.28 -2.56
N ASP A 135 3.55 -20.97 -3.63
CA ASP A 135 4.10 -20.80 -4.97
C ASP A 135 5.15 -19.67 -5.00
N ARG A 136 6.30 -19.93 -5.60
CA ARG A 136 7.46 -19.03 -5.63
C ARG A 136 7.58 -18.27 -6.94
N TRP A 137 6.66 -18.45 -7.87
CA TRP A 137 6.76 -17.88 -9.21
C TRP A 137 7.07 -16.36 -9.25
N PRO A 138 6.55 -15.49 -8.34
CA PRO A 138 6.85 -14.06 -8.40
C PRO A 138 8.32 -13.76 -8.13
N TYR A 139 8.93 -14.52 -7.20
CA TYR A 139 10.34 -14.37 -6.82
C TYR A 139 11.28 -14.94 -7.88
N GLU A 140 10.94 -16.10 -8.46
CA GLU A 140 11.70 -16.72 -9.56
C GLU A 140 11.68 -15.81 -10.79
N LEU A 141 10.52 -15.22 -11.09
CA LEU A 141 10.41 -14.24 -12.14
C LEU A 141 11.26 -13.01 -11.86
N ALA A 142 11.24 -12.49 -10.64
CA ALA A 142 12.03 -11.33 -10.24
C ALA A 142 13.54 -11.57 -10.41
N LEU A 143 14.02 -12.74 -9.99
CA LEU A 143 15.42 -13.15 -10.15
C LEU A 143 15.86 -13.17 -11.61
N LYS A 144 15.00 -13.59 -12.54
CA LYS A 144 15.26 -13.57 -13.99
C LYS A 144 15.61 -12.17 -14.51
N TYR A 145 15.05 -11.13 -13.88
CA TYR A 145 15.26 -9.72 -14.22
C TYR A 145 16.23 -8.99 -13.29
N GLY A 146 16.98 -9.74 -12.47
CA GLY A 146 18.02 -9.20 -11.59
C GLY A 146 17.49 -8.53 -10.33
N ILE A 147 16.21 -8.69 -10.00
CA ILE A 147 15.63 -8.27 -8.73
C ILE A 147 15.87 -9.38 -7.73
N ARG A 148 16.76 -9.14 -6.74
CA ARG A 148 17.12 -10.16 -5.74
C ARG A 148 16.30 -10.07 -4.47
N ASP A 149 15.85 -8.88 -4.11
CA ASP A 149 15.01 -8.65 -2.95
C ASP A 149 14.18 -7.38 -3.16
N ALA A 150 13.13 -7.22 -2.38
CA ALA A 150 12.35 -6.00 -2.34
C ALA A 150 11.83 -5.75 -0.92
N LEU A 151 11.75 -4.48 -0.53
CA LEU A 151 11.03 -4.04 0.65
C LEU A 151 9.63 -3.62 0.24
N THR A 152 8.64 -4.24 0.84
CA THR A 152 7.22 -3.94 0.62
C THR A 152 6.65 -3.23 1.85
N CYS A 153 6.16 -2.02 1.65
CA CYS A 153 5.54 -1.19 2.67
C CYS A 153 4.04 -1.12 2.45
N CYS A 154 3.26 -1.56 3.43
CA CYS A 154 1.80 -1.49 3.42
C CYS A 154 1.36 -0.20 4.09
N VAL A 155 0.65 0.67 3.35
CA VAL A 155 0.19 1.96 3.86
C VAL A 155 -1.33 1.96 4.00
N GLY A 156 -1.79 1.96 5.25
CA GLY A 156 -3.21 2.05 5.60
C GLY A 156 -4.07 0.92 5.01
N GLN A 157 -3.50 -0.26 4.77
CA GLN A 157 -4.16 -1.40 4.11
C GLN A 157 -4.77 -1.07 2.73
N ARG A 158 -4.36 0.05 2.14
CA ARG A 158 -4.87 0.55 0.85
C ARG A 158 -3.82 0.59 -0.23
N TRP A 159 -2.60 0.96 0.15
CA TRP A 159 -1.48 1.14 -0.76
C TRP A 159 -0.33 0.21 -0.41
N LEU A 160 0.30 -0.28 -1.44
CA LEU A 160 1.53 -1.03 -1.39
C LEU A 160 2.59 -0.21 -2.10
N VAL A 161 3.66 0.11 -1.39
CA VAL A 161 4.85 0.76 -1.95
C VAL A 161 5.97 -0.25 -1.94
N ALA A 162 6.56 -0.52 -3.08
CA ALA A 162 7.64 -1.49 -3.22
C ALA A 162 8.94 -0.81 -3.66
N TYR A 163 10.00 -1.14 -2.94
CA TYR A 163 11.38 -0.82 -3.31
C TYR A 163 12.08 -2.11 -3.71
N TRP A 164 12.85 -2.10 -4.78
CA TRP A 164 13.57 -3.26 -5.27
C TRP A 164 15.08 -3.10 -5.16
N SER A 165 15.80 -4.22 -5.08
CA SER A 165 17.26 -4.27 -4.95
C SER A 165 17.85 -5.41 -5.76
N ARG A 166 19.07 -5.17 -6.24
CA ARG A 166 19.93 -6.23 -6.81
C ARG A 166 20.69 -7.01 -5.73
N GLN A 167 20.47 -6.69 -4.46
CA GLN A 167 21.10 -7.31 -3.31
C GLN A 167 20.03 -7.80 -2.34
N VAL A 168 20.40 -8.75 -1.49
CA VAL A 168 19.53 -9.21 -0.39
C VAL A 168 19.53 -8.14 0.70
N LEU A 169 18.36 -7.63 1.04
CA LEU A 169 18.20 -6.44 1.90
C LEU A 169 18.49 -6.73 3.37
N CYS A 170 18.32 -7.96 3.87
CA CYS A 170 18.58 -8.28 5.28
C CYS A 170 20.01 -7.95 5.75
N ASN A 171 20.97 -7.81 4.82
CA ASN A 171 22.36 -7.50 5.13
C ASN A 171 22.62 -5.99 5.29
N VAL A 172 21.76 -5.14 4.78
CA VAL A 172 21.97 -3.69 4.71
C VAL A 172 20.82 -2.87 5.30
N LEU A 173 19.63 -3.46 5.44
CA LEU A 173 18.44 -2.79 5.94
C LEU A 173 18.37 -2.87 7.47
N THR A 174 18.85 -1.84 8.14
CA THR A 174 18.72 -1.70 9.59
C THR A 174 17.31 -1.23 9.97
N ASP A 175 16.89 -1.45 11.22
CA ASP A 175 15.58 -1.00 11.70
C ASP A 175 15.31 0.50 11.52
N PRO A 176 16.28 1.42 11.81
CA PRO A 176 16.08 2.84 11.55
C PRO A 176 15.86 3.15 10.07
N LEU A 177 16.60 2.50 9.16
CA LEU A 177 16.43 2.69 7.72
C LEU A 177 15.10 2.13 7.23
N ARG A 178 14.69 0.97 7.73
CA ARG A 178 13.37 0.39 7.46
C ARG A 178 12.26 1.37 7.87
N MET A 179 12.30 1.90 9.09
CA MET A 179 11.32 2.88 9.59
C MET A 179 11.29 4.15 8.74
N LEU A 180 12.44 4.64 8.31
CA LEU A 180 12.53 5.83 7.47
C LEU A 180 11.90 5.60 6.08
N LEU A 181 12.15 4.43 5.48
CA LEU A 181 11.54 4.05 4.20
C LEU A 181 10.02 3.84 4.31
N ILE A 182 9.54 3.27 5.42
CA ILE A 182 8.10 3.15 5.71
C ILE A 182 7.45 4.54 5.81
N ALA A 183 8.08 5.46 6.53
CA ALA A 183 7.56 6.83 6.67
C ALA A 183 7.53 7.55 5.32
N ALA A 184 8.57 7.41 4.51
CA ALA A 184 8.62 7.98 3.16
C ALA A 184 7.55 7.36 2.24
N ALA A 185 7.37 6.05 2.28
CA ALA A 185 6.32 5.34 1.56
C ALA A 185 4.92 5.84 1.95
N GLY A 186 4.68 6.04 3.26
CA GLY A 186 3.44 6.58 3.79
C GLY A 186 3.15 7.98 3.27
N PHE A 187 4.14 8.85 3.29
CA PHE A 187 4.00 10.23 2.78
C PHE A 187 3.73 10.26 1.27
N ALA A 188 4.47 9.47 0.49
CA ALA A 188 4.25 9.35 -0.95
C ALA A 188 2.84 8.80 -1.29
N ALA A 189 2.38 7.76 -0.58
CA ALA A 189 1.05 7.19 -0.79
C ALA A 189 -0.08 8.18 -0.45
N LEU A 190 0.05 8.96 0.62
CA LEU A 190 -0.90 10.02 0.97
C LEU A 190 -0.95 11.11 -0.11
N ARG A 191 0.20 11.50 -0.65
CA ARG A 191 0.25 12.48 -1.75
C ARG A 191 -0.35 11.93 -3.03
N LEU A 192 -0.06 10.68 -3.37
CA LEU A 192 -0.69 10.00 -4.51
C LEU A 192 -2.22 9.99 -4.40
N GLU A 193 -2.75 9.69 -3.23
CA GLU A 193 -4.20 9.72 -2.98
C GLU A 193 -4.81 11.10 -3.30
N GLN A 194 -4.09 12.18 -2.95
CA GLN A 194 -4.53 13.55 -3.27
C GLN A 194 -4.47 13.83 -4.76
N VAL A 195 -3.34 13.51 -5.41
CA VAL A 195 -3.13 13.79 -6.84
C VAL A 195 -4.11 12.98 -7.72
N ILE A 196 -4.32 11.69 -7.39
CA ILE A 196 -5.26 10.84 -8.12
C ILE A 196 -6.71 11.27 -7.84
N GLY A 197 -7.00 11.75 -6.61
CA GLY A 197 -8.31 12.27 -6.25
C GLY A 197 -8.69 13.53 -7.05
N ASP A 198 -7.71 14.27 -7.52
CA ASP A 198 -7.87 15.46 -8.37
C ASP A 198 -7.97 15.10 -9.88
N ASP A 199 -7.76 13.84 -10.29
CA ASP A 199 -7.95 13.41 -11.69
C ASP A 199 -9.45 13.36 -12.03
N PRO A 200 -9.93 14.19 -12.94
CA PRO A 200 -11.35 14.23 -13.35
C PRO A 200 -11.87 12.88 -13.86
N ARG A 201 -10.98 12.00 -14.37
CA ARG A 201 -11.31 10.64 -14.85
C ARG A 201 -11.61 9.67 -13.72
N GLN A 202 -11.09 9.91 -12.51
CA GLN A 202 -11.35 9.11 -11.32
C GLN A 202 -12.44 9.71 -10.41
N VAL A 203 -12.70 11.01 -10.53
CA VAL A 203 -13.82 11.69 -9.85
C VAL A 203 -15.19 11.12 -10.28
N GLY A 204 -15.27 10.51 -11.48
CA GLY A 204 -16.50 9.88 -11.97
C GLY A 204 -16.89 8.57 -11.26
N ASN A 205 -16.01 7.93 -10.52
CA ASN A 205 -16.27 6.58 -9.99
C ASN A 205 -16.35 6.48 -8.45
N ARG A 206 -16.07 7.56 -7.71
CA ARG A 206 -16.40 7.61 -6.28
C ARG A 206 -17.78 8.24 -6.12
N PRO A 207 -18.75 7.49 -5.61
CA PRO A 207 -20.08 8.07 -5.38
C PRO A 207 -19.94 9.22 -4.38
N ARG A 208 -20.17 10.46 -4.84
CA ARG A 208 -20.16 11.63 -3.96
C ARG A 208 -21.39 11.57 -3.06
N ILE A 209 -21.25 10.83 -1.96
CA ILE A 209 -22.28 10.76 -0.92
C ILE A 209 -22.24 12.09 -0.16
N THR A 210 -23.36 12.79 -0.15
CA THR A 210 -23.49 14.04 0.60
C THR A 210 -23.53 13.80 2.10
N PRO A 211 -23.23 14.80 2.95
CA PRO A 211 -23.33 14.65 4.41
C PRO A 211 -24.71 14.17 4.88
N ARG A 212 -25.80 14.61 4.21
CA ARG A 212 -27.17 14.16 4.55
C ARG A 212 -27.43 12.71 4.13
N GLU A 213 -26.97 12.32 2.97
CA GLU A 213 -27.04 10.93 2.51
C GLU A 213 -26.21 10.00 3.41
N LEU A 214 -25.04 10.46 3.86
CA LEU A 214 -24.20 9.72 4.78
C LEU A 214 -24.87 9.54 6.15
N ALA A 215 -25.49 10.59 6.68
CA ALA A 215 -26.24 10.53 7.94
C ALA A 215 -27.40 9.52 7.87
N VAL A 216 -28.17 9.55 6.77
CA VAL A 216 -29.24 8.56 6.53
C VAL A 216 -28.67 7.16 6.47
N LEU A 217 -27.59 6.95 5.72
CA LEU A 217 -26.95 5.66 5.51
C LEU A 217 -26.41 5.06 6.83
N ARG A 218 -25.80 5.89 7.67
CA ARG A 218 -25.34 5.51 9.01
C ARG A 218 -26.51 5.04 9.90
N LEU A 219 -27.62 5.75 9.89
CA LEU A 219 -28.80 5.35 10.68
C LEU A 219 -29.45 4.05 10.14
N VAL A 220 -29.37 3.81 8.84
CA VAL A 220 -29.77 2.55 8.21
C VAL A 220 -28.88 1.40 8.66
N SER A 221 -27.57 1.58 8.71
CA SER A 221 -26.65 0.52 9.15
C SER A 221 -26.85 0.14 10.61
N LEU A 222 -27.37 1.06 11.42
CA LEU A 222 -27.79 0.81 12.81
C LEU A 222 -29.17 0.15 12.93
N GLY A 223 -29.80 -0.25 11.82
CA GLY A 223 -31.08 -0.92 11.80
C GLY A 223 -32.31 -0.03 11.98
N ASN A 224 -32.16 1.31 12.01
CA ASN A 224 -33.30 2.19 12.23
C ASN A 224 -34.31 2.15 11.08
N PRO A 225 -35.63 2.05 11.37
CA PRO A 225 -36.65 2.17 10.34
C PRO A 225 -36.78 3.62 9.84
N THR A 226 -37.32 3.80 8.63
CA THR A 226 -37.44 5.11 7.94
C THR A 226 -38.11 6.17 8.82
N LYS A 227 -39.17 5.82 9.53
CA LYS A 227 -39.89 6.70 10.47
C LYS A 227 -38.97 7.23 11.59
N LYS A 228 -38.13 6.35 12.15
CA LYS A 228 -37.20 6.71 13.22
C LYS A 228 -36.06 7.60 12.68
N ILE A 229 -35.57 7.31 11.47
CA ILE A 229 -34.57 8.13 10.78
C ILE A 229 -35.10 9.54 10.52
N ALA A 230 -36.35 9.64 10.03
CA ALA A 230 -37.04 10.90 9.79
C ALA A 230 -37.11 11.77 11.07
N GLN A 231 -37.49 11.16 12.20
CA GLN A 231 -37.52 11.81 13.51
C GLN A 231 -36.11 12.28 13.96
N LEU A 232 -35.10 11.40 13.87
CA LEU A 232 -33.74 11.70 14.31
C LEU A 232 -33.08 12.82 13.50
N LEU A 233 -33.41 12.91 12.21
CA LEU A 233 -32.84 13.91 11.31
C LEU A 233 -33.73 15.14 11.11
N SER A 234 -34.92 15.17 11.75
CA SER A 234 -35.93 16.25 11.65
C SER A 234 -36.32 16.53 10.18
N ILE A 235 -36.60 15.46 9.40
CA ILE A 235 -37.03 15.51 8.01
C ILE A 235 -38.22 14.60 7.76
N GLY A 236 -38.89 14.74 6.63
CA GLY A 236 -40.01 13.84 6.24
C GLY A 236 -39.54 12.44 5.88
N GLU A 237 -40.36 11.44 6.09
CA GLU A 237 -40.10 10.04 5.70
C GLU A 237 -39.80 9.92 4.19
N GLU A 238 -40.54 10.68 3.35
CA GLU A 238 -40.30 10.69 1.92
C GLU A 238 -38.95 11.27 1.53
N THR A 239 -38.49 12.26 2.29
CA THR A 239 -37.14 12.82 2.13
C THR A 239 -36.08 11.76 2.47
N VAL A 240 -36.29 10.95 3.52
CA VAL A 240 -35.40 9.82 3.85
C VAL A 240 -35.36 8.80 2.71
N ARG A 241 -36.52 8.44 2.15
CA ARG A 241 -36.61 7.52 1.00
C ARG A 241 -35.90 8.07 -0.23
N THR A 242 -36.03 9.37 -0.49
CA THR A 242 -35.34 10.06 -1.59
C THR A 242 -33.82 10.01 -1.40
N HIS A 243 -33.32 10.28 -0.18
CA HIS A 243 -31.88 10.16 0.10
C HIS A 243 -31.39 8.71 -0.09
N LEU A 244 -32.14 7.71 0.36
CA LEU A 244 -31.79 6.29 0.17
C LEU A 244 -31.72 5.91 -1.31
N LYS A 245 -32.73 6.28 -2.11
CA LYS A 245 -32.69 6.04 -3.57
C LYS A 245 -31.47 6.66 -4.24
N LYS A 246 -31.11 7.89 -3.85
CA LYS A 246 -29.91 8.56 -4.36
C LYS A 246 -28.64 7.81 -3.95
N VAL A 247 -28.56 7.35 -2.70
CA VAL A 247 -27.44 6.55 -2.23
C VAL A 247 -27.35 5.21 -2.98
N GLU A 248 -28.47 4.51 -3.13
CA GLU A 248 -28.54 3.24 -3.86
C GLU A 248 -28.04 3.41 -5.31
N ALA A 249 -28.50 4.45 -5.99
CA ALA A 249 -28.03 4.78 -7.35
C ALA A 249 -26.53 5.11 -7.39
N LYS A 250 -26.05 5.92 -6.44
CA LYS A 250 -24.64 6.32 -6.35
C LYS A 250 -23.70 5.16 -6.01
N LEU A 251 -24.15 4.22 -5.16
CA LEU A 251 -23.40 3.03 -4.78
C LEU A 251 -23.57 1.86 -5.78
N GLY A 252 -24.49 1.98 -6.75
CA GLY A 252 -24.78 0.91 -7.70
C GLY A 252 -25.41 -0.32 -7.04
N VAL A 253 -26.21 -0.14 -5.98
CA VAL A 253 -26.79 -1.21 -5.17
C VAL A 253 -28.32 -1.28 -5.35
N ARG A 254 -28.93 -2.42 -4.99
CA ARG A 254 -30.34 -2.72 -5.32
C ARG A 254 -31.33 -2.44 -4.19
N ASN A 255 -30.86 -2.28 -2.95
CA ASN A 255 -31.72 -2.04 -1.80
C ASN A 255 -30.95 -1.45 -0.61
N ARG A 256 -31.70 -0.97 0.41
CA ARG A 256 -31.14 -0.31 1.59
C ARG A 256 -30.18 -1.18 2.40
N ALA A 257 -30.41 -2.48 2.50
CA ALA A 257 -29.52 -3.37 3.24
C ALA A 257 -28.19 -3.54 2.49
N HIS A 258 -28.25 -3.69 1.17
CA HIS A 258 -27.06 -3.71 0.32
C HIS A 258 -26.32 -2.37 0.36
N ALA A 259 -27.03 -1.23 0.42
CA ALA A 259 -26.43 0.08 0.55
C ALA A 259 -25.65 0.24 1.87
N ALA A 260 -26.21 -0.25 2.98
CA ALA A 260 -25.53 -0.25 4.27
C ALA A 260 -24.28 -1.13 4.26
N ALA A 261 -24.41 -2.37 3.76
CA ALA A 261 -23.28 -3.30 3.65
C ALA A 261 -22.15 -2.74 2.76
N GLU A 262 -22.53 -2.14 1.62
CA GLU A 262 -21.56 -1.53 0.70
C GLU A 262 -20.88 -0.31 1.30
N ALA A 263 -21.61 0.49 2.09
CA ALA A 263 -21.04 1.66 2.77
C ALA A 263 -20.02 1.28 3.85
N VAL A 264 -20.29 0.21 4.62
CA VAL A 264 -19.31 -0.36 5.56
C VAL A 264 -18.11 -0.92 4.79
N ARG A 265 -18.35 -1.65 3.70
CA ARG A 265 -17.28 -2.21 2.86
C ARG A 265 -16.38 -1.14 2.27
N GLN A 266 -16.95 0.00 1.86
CA GLN A 266 -16.21 1.16 1.34
C GLN A 266 -15.69 2.09 2.44
N GLN A 267 -15.88 1.75 3.71
CA GLN A 267 -15.48 2.55 4.87
C GLN A 267 -16.07 3.99 4.84
N LEU A 268 -17.24 4.15 4.27
CA LEU A 268 -17.99 5.41 4.28
C LEU A 268 -18.65 5.65 5.65
N ILE A 269 -18.99 4.57 6.33
CA ILE A 269 -19.54 4.54 7.69
C ILE A 269 -18.81 3.46 8.50
N PRO A 270 -18.71 3.62 9.85
CA PRO A 270 -18.11 2.62 10.72
C PRO A 270 -18.91 1.32 10.75
#